data_5fb04e15218ee9555fc04ed45ffab654
#
_entry.id   5fb04e15218ee9555fc04ed45ffab654
#
_cell.length_a   1.000
_cell.length_b   1.000
_cell.length_c   1.000
_cell.angle_alpha   90.00
_cell.angle_beta   90.00
_cell.angle_gamma   90.00
#
_symmetry.space_group_name_H-M   'P 1'
#
loop_
_entity.id
_entity.type
_entity.pdbx_description
1 polymer ?
#
loop_
_entity_poly.entity_id
_entity_poly.type
_entity_poly.pdbx_seq_one_letter_code
_entity_poly.pdbx_strand_id
1 'polypeptide(L)' 'MKQLDIKPGCIVLIAGFDDIPEHEFRIEEIYEEFVTGMALSGPFAGEYGEPDKEMITAVITQGTTNDS' A
#
# COMPACT_ATOMS: atom_id res chain seq x y z
N MET A 1 9.42 -17.71 3.50
CA MET A 1 8.79 -16.94 3.20
C MET A 1 9.27 -15.81 2.60
N LYS A 2 8.66 -15.14 1.91
CA LYS A 2 9.03 -14.03 1.26
C LYS A 2 8.62 -12.85 1.92
N GLN A 3 9.40 -11.88 2.04
CA GLN A 3 9.02 -10.61 2.61
C GLN A 3 8.87 -9.62 1.54
N LEU A 4 7.89 -8.75 1.65
CA LEU A 4 7.72 -7.66 0.71
C LEU A 4 8.79 -6.62 0.97
N ASP A 5 9.34 -6.10 -0.10
CA ASP A 5 10.38 -5.09 0.00
C ASP A 5 9.75 -3.72 -0.08
N ILE A 6 9.18 -3.26 1.01
CA ILE A 6 8.46 -2.00 1.02
C ILE A 6 9.21 -0.99 1.86
N LYS A 7 8.95 0.28 1.58
CA LYS A 7 9.55 1.35 2.34
C LYS A 7 8.66 2.57 2.22
N PRO A 8 8.87 3.57 3.09
CA PRO A 8 8.04 4.76 3.03
C PRO A 8 8.10 5.39 1.65
N GLY A 9 6.97 5.78 1.15
CA GLY A 9 6.86 6.39 -0.15
C GLY A 9 6.53 5.44 -1.26
N CYS A 10 6.62 4.14 -1.02
CA CYS A 10 6.32 3.21 -2.10
C CYS A 10 4.82 3.04 -2.24
N ILE A 11 4.40 2.63 -3.42
CA ILE A 11 2.99 2.43 -3.72
C ILE A 11 2.76 0.95 -3.88
N VAL A 12 1.75 0.46 -3.19
CA VAL A 12 1.44 -0.96 -3.20
C VAL A 12 -0.01 -1.15 -3.58
N LEU A 13 -0.36 -2.40 -3.85
CA LEU A 13 -1.72 -2.77 -4.17
C LEU A 13 -2.29 -3.45 -2.94
N ILE A 14 -3.44 -3.01 -2.50
CA ILE A 14 -4.10 -3.56 -1.33
C ILE A 14 -5.23 -4.46 -1.80
N ALA A 15 -5.30 -5.67 -1.26
CA ALA A 15 -6.32 -6.62 -1.66
C ALA A 15 -7.70 -6.10 -1.35
N GLY A 16 -8.64 -6.42 -2.23
CA GLY A 16 -10.01 -6.05 -1.99
C GLY A 16 -10.67 -7.00 -1.01
N PHE A 17 -11.73 -6.54 -0.39
CA PHE A 17 -12.50 -7.39 0.49
C PHE A 17 -13.90 -6.82 0.63
N ASP A 18 -14.86 -7.70 0.82
CA ASP A 18 -16.26 -7.30 0.90
C ASP A 18 -16.60 -6.46 -0.32
N ASP A 19 -17.03 -5.24 -0.10
CA ASP A 19 -17.41 -4.36 -1.18
C ASP A 19 -16.30 -3.47 -1.63
N ILE A 20 -15.11 -3.62 -1.07
CA ILE A 20 -14.00 -2.74 -1.38
C ILE A 20 -13.10 -3.41 -2.39
N PRO A 21 -12.93 -2.82 -3.58
CA PRO A 21 -12.06 -3.43 -4.59
C PRO A 21 -10.60 -3.23 -4.26
N GLU A 22 -9.78 -4.01 -4.94
CA GLU A 22 -8.35 -3.85 -4.83
C GLU A 22 -8.01 -2.42 -5.23
N HIS A 23 -7.08 -1.82 -4.52
CA HIS A 23 -6.77 -0.41 -4.78
C HIS A 23 -5.32 -0.10 -4.46
N GLU A 24 -4.86 1.03 -4.90
CA GLU A 24 -3.49 1.45 -4.70
C GLU A 24 -3.38 2.26 -3.41
N PHE A 25 -2.24 2.13 -2.77
CA PHE A 25 -2.05 2.75 -1.46
C PHE A 25 -0.60 3.20 -1.36
N ARG A 26 -0.39 4.44 -0.93
CA ARG A 26 0.96 4.95 -0.74
C ARG A 26 1.35 4.84 0.71
N ILE A 27 2.44 4.15 0.98
CA ILE A 27 2.89 3.89 2.34
C ILE A 27 3.62 5.10 2.89
N GLU A 28 3.29 5.50 4.09
CA GLU A 28 3.99 6.57 4.77
C GLU A 28 4.84 6.06 5.91
N GLU A 29 4.35 5.11 6.68
CA GLU A 29 5.13 4.52 7.74
C GLU A 29 4.90 3.03 7.78
N ILE A 30 5.90 2.30 8.23
CA ILE A 30 5.84 0.86 8.26
C ILE A 30 6.04 0.41 9.68
N TYR A 31 5.09 -0.39 10.18
CA TYR A 31 5.16 -0.96 11.51
C TYR A 31 5.33 -2.46 11.37
N GLU A 32 5.36 -3.16 12.47
CA GLU A 32 5.67 -4.57 12.41
C GLU A 32 4.62 -5.38 11.66
N GLU A 33 3.37 -5.09 11.88
CA GLU A 33 2.31 -5.87 11.29
C GLU A 33 1.45 -5.12 10.29
N PHE A 34 1.59 -3.84 10.21
CA PHE A 34 0.77 -3.04 9.31
C PHE A 34 1.56 -1.84 8.82
N VAL A 35 0.98 -1.14 7.86
CA VAL A 35 1.58 0.09 7.36
C VAL A 35 0.53 1.17 7.45
N THR A 36 0.97 2.42 7.39
CA THR A 36 0.04 3.54 7.37
C THR A 36 0.31 4.34 6.11
N GLY A 37 -0.68 5.07 5.69
CA GLY A 37 -0.52 5.89 4.50
C GLY A 37 -1.87 6.33 3.97
N MET A 38 -1.95 6.48 2.68
CA MET A 38 -3.12 7.05 2.07
C MET A 38 -3.53 6.25 0.85
N ALA A 39 -4.81 5.96 0.73
CA ALA A 39 -5.31 5.27 -0.44
C ALA A 39 -5.25 6.20 -1.63
N LEU A 40 -4.85 5.68 -2.77
CA LEU A 40 -4.72 6.48 -3.98
C LEU A 40 -5.85 6.24 -4.96
N SER A 41 -6.58 5.16 -4.81
CA SER A 41 -7.68 4.89 -5.71
C SER A 41 -8.74 4.13 -4.94
N GLY A 42 -9.87 3.89 -5.58
CA GLY A 42 -10.95 3.16 -4.95
C GLY A 42 -11.81 4.06 -4.09
N PRO A 43 -12.75 3.48 -3.35
CA PRO A 43 -13.70 4.27 -2.59
C PRO A 43 -13.09 5.10 -1.46
N PHE A 44 -11.88 4.74 -1.03
CA PHE A 44 -11.24 5.49 0.03
C PHE A 44 -10.11 6.37 -0.47
N ALA A 45 -10.07 6.65 -1.77
CA ALA A 45 -8.99 7.47 -2.34
C ALA A 45 -8.87 8.77 -1.56
N GLY A 46 -7.67 9.09 -1.16
CA GLY A 46 -7.41 10.33 -0.42
C GLY A 46 -7.56 10.21 1.07
N GLU A 47 -7.92 9.03 1.57
CA GLU A 47 -8.10 8.85 3.00
C GLU A 47 -6.98 8.08 3.63
N TYR A 48 -6.69 8.40 4.86
CA TYR A 48 -5.67 7.73 5.63
C TYR A 48 -6.14 6.32 5.99
N GLY A 49 -5.23 5.38 6.01
CA GLY A 49 -5.57 4.01 6.38
C GLY A 49 -4.38 3.31 7.01
N GLU A 50 -4.68 2.16 7.61
CA GLU A 50 -3.66 1.37 8.28
C GLU A 50 -3.84 -0.11 7.95
N PRO A 51 -3.65 -0.48 6.70
CA PRO A 51 -3.87 -1.88 6.31
C PRO A 51 -2.78 -2.80 6.85
N ASP A 52 -3.16 -4.03 7.14
CA ASP A 52 -2.19 -5.02 7.56
C ASP A 52 -1.27 -5.34 6.39
N LYS A 53 -0.06 -5.72 6.69
CA LYS A 53 0.87 -6.09 5.64
C LYS A 53 0.38 -7.25 4.82
N GLU A 54 -0.41 -8.14 5.41
CA GLU A 54 -0.96 -9.25 4.67
C GLU A 54 -1.88 -8.81 3.55
N MET A 55 -2.40 -7.61 3.62
CA MET A 55 -3.29 -7.12 2.59
C MET A 55 -2.55 -6.63 1.36
N ILE A 56 -1.24 -6.49 1.44
CA ILE A 56 -0.45 -6.01 0.32
C ILE A 56 -0.22 -7.16 -0.64
N THR A 57 -0.73 -7.02 -1.86
CA THR A 57 -0.61 -8.08 -2.85
C THR A 57 0.48 -7.85 -3.86
N ALA A 58 0.93 -6.62 -4.01
CA ALA A 58 1.99 -6.32 -4.96
C ALA A 58 2.60 -4.97 -4.64
N VAL A 59 3.84 -4.79 -5.01
CA VAL A 59 4.50 -3.50 -4.86
C VAL A 59 4.57 -2.88 -6.25
N ILE A 60 3.92 -1.75 -6.42
CA ILE A 60 3.83 -1.11 -7.73
C ILE A 60 5.04 -0.27 -8.00
N THR A 61 5.43 0.56 -7.06
CA THR A 61 6.63 1.32 -7.21
C THR A 61 7.32 1.40 -5.88
N GLN A 62 8.61 1.63 -5.91
CA GLN A 62 9.39 1.67 -4.71
C GLN A 62 9.58 3.06 -4.20
N GLY A 63 8.81 3.99 -4.69
CA GLY A 63 8.83 5.33 -4.16
C GLY A 63 9.88 6.23 -4.77
N THR A 64 10.55 5.75 -5.80
CA THR A 64 11.48 6.64 -6.38
C THR A 64 11.28 6.75 -7.81
N THR A 65 11.59 7.38 -8.33
CA THR A 65 11.36 7.50 -9.60
C THR A 65 12.19 7.43 -10.54
N ASN A 66 12.54 7.58 -10.84
CA ASN A 66 13.10 7.56 -11.52
C ASN A 66 13.33 7.50 -12.34
N ASP A 67 13.57 7.75 -12.91
CA ASP A 67 13.78 7.79 -13.57
C ASP A 67 14.02 7.66 -14.17
N SER A 68 14.09 7.78 -14.47
CA SER A 68 14.31 7.75 -14.95
C SER A 68 14.45 7.80 -15.35
#